data_c139b681e019eeb6aaa9080f40ce388f
#
_entry.id   c139b681e019eeb6aaa9080f40ce388f
#
_cell.length_a   1.000
_cell.length_b   1.000
_cell.length_c   1.000
_cell.angle_alpha   90.00
_cell.angle_beta   90.00
_cell.angle_gamma   90.00
#
_symmetry.space_group_name_H-M   'P 1'
#
loop_
_entity.id
_entity.type
_entity.pdbx_description
1 polymer ?
#
loop_
_entity_poly.entity_id
_entity_poly.type
_entity_poly.pdbx_seq_one_letter_code
_entity_poly.pdbx_strand_id
1 'polypeptide(L)'
;MVTARVSPARECAYAVVRRVFEQDAFADRAFHAEARDLSGRDRSFAMALAYGAVQRKATLDHVAAVFTERPPERLDAPVLAALRLGLMQVLFMDGVADHAAVHESVELAKRHARGGSGLVNAVLRRALREGRDLVAALDDATPAQAAVKHSAPAWLAELWWSELGADRARALLAAVNAPAESALRVNTLAGAVGEVADSLGVAWHPAPGIPEGLVLEEPFDAYASAQWERGELMPQSRASMTVAREVAPEPGDRVLDLCAAPGAKTSHLAALRGGGEGVVAVERHPGRARALRATLERMHVGGATVEVTDAAQPRADGGFDRVLIDPPCSGLGTLQSRPDLRWRTSPERVADLAVQQSRILAAGAAATRPGGTLVYSVCTISRAESDGVIDGLLSSHPEWSCEPPARLAPDTDGTDGFYIVRLRRA
;
A
#
# COMPACT_ATOMS: atom_id res chain seq x y z
N MET A 1 18.92 34.57 22.76
CA MET A 1 17.69 33.76 22.62
C MET A 1 18.01 32.63 21.66
N VAL A 2 18.12 31.40 22.15
CA VAL A 2 18.26 30.23 21.26
C VAL A 2 16.96 30.12 20.48
N THR A 3 17.00 30.36 19.18
CA THR A 3 15.84 30.11 18.30
C THR A 3 15.53 28.63 18.44
N ALA A 4 14.38 28.31 19.06
CA ALA A 4 13.92 26.95 19.23
C ALA A 4 13.82 26.32 17.82
N ARG A 5 14.66 25.33 17.58
CA ARG A 5 14.83 24.70 16.28
C ARG A 5 13.81 23.58 16.16
N VAL A 6 12.99 23.60 15.09
CA VAL A 6 12.15 22.43 14.75
C VAL A 6 13.05 21.22 14.58
N SER A 7 12.63 20.08 15.12
CA SER A 7 13.38 18.83 14.97
C SER A 7 13.42 18.38 13.52
N PRO A 8 14.54 17.79 13.03
CA PRO A 8 14.65 17.31 11.66
C PRO A 8 13.53 16.33 11.27
N ALA A 9 13.10 15.50 12.19
CA ALA A 9 12.01 14.56 11.98
C ALA A 9 10.66 15.24 11.67
N ARG A 10 10.32 16.34 12.39
CA ARG A 10 9.09 17.10 12.13
C ARG A 10 9.19 17.93 10.84
N GLU A 11 10.35 18.47 10.53
CA GLU A 11 10.60 19.17 9.27
C GLU A 11 10.40 18.21 8.07
N CYS A 12 10.97 17.00 8.17
CA CYS A 12 10.76 15.93 7.19
C CYS A 12 9.27 15.58 7.04
N ALA A 13 8.58 15.31 8.14
CA ALA A 13 7.15 15.00 8.10
C ALA A 13 6.31 16.13 7.47
N TYR A 14 6.66 17.37 7.77
CA TYR A 14 6.01 18.54 7.20
C TYR A 14 6.22 18.63 5.67
N ALA A 15 7.44 18.43 5.21
CA ALA A 15 7.75 18.42 3.78
C ALA A 15 7.00 17.29 3.05
N VAL A 16 6.94 16.08 3.64
CA VAL A 16 6.19 14.95 3.08
C VAL A 16 4.70 15.27 2.94
N VAL A 17 4.05 15.77 4.01
CA VAL A 17 2.62 16.13 3.98
C VAL A 17 2.33 17.18 2.91
N ARG A 18 3.18 18.19 2.78
CA ARG A 18 3.05 19.20 1.74
C ARG A 18 3.20 18.63 0.34
N ARG A 19 4.22 17.79 0.11
CA ARG A 19 4.44 17.15 -1.19
C ARG A 19 3.28 16.25 -1.60
N VAL A 20 2.70 15.51 -0.65
CA VAL A 20 1.52 14.65 -0.91
C VAL A 20 0.32 15.47 -1.34
N PHE A 21 -0.02 16.54 -0.61
CA PHE A 21 -1.26 17.28 -0.84
C PHE A 21 -1.15 18.49 -1.77
N GLU A 22 0.04 19.04 -1.97
CA GLU A 22 0.25 20.20 -2.82
C GLU A 22 0.91 19.86 -4.18
N GLN A 23 1.65 18.73 -4.25
CA GLN A 23 2.42 18.34 -5.44
C GLN A 23 2.01 16.97 -5.98
N ASP A 24 0.95 16.38 -5.44
CA ASP A 24 0.44 15.05 -5.81
C ASP A 24 1.53 13.95 -5.77
N ALA A 25 2.47 14.04 -4.83
CA ALA A 25 3.51 13.04 -4.66
C ALA A 25 2.98 11.79 -3.93
N PHE A 26 3.52 10.61 -4.26
CA PHE A 26 3.31 9.41 -3.46
C PHE A 26 4.01 9.54 -2.11
N ALA A 27 3.35 9.13 -1.03
CA ALA A 27 3.87 9.30 0.33
C ALA A 27 5.21 8.58 0.54
N ASP A 28 5.35 7.36 0.03
CA ASP A 28 6.57 6.57 0.08
C ASP A 28 7.76 7.25 -0.62
N ARG A 29 7.53 7.78 -1.83
CA ARG A 29 8.55 8.49 -2.60
C ARG A 29 8.93 9.83 -1.95
N ALA A 30 7.93 10.57 -1.47
CA ALA A 30 8.16 11.82 -0.75
C ALA A 30 8.98 11.56 0.52
N PHE A 31 8.59 10.55 1.32
CA PHE A 31 9.31 10.18 2.53
C PHE A 31 10.74 9.73 2.25
N HIS A 32 10.93 8.85 1.26
CA HIS A 32 12.27 8.39 0.89
C HIS A 32 13.20 9.56 0.50
N ALA A 33 12.67 10.56 -0.19
CA ALA A 33 13.45 11.73 -0.60
C ALA A 33 13.79 12.65 0.58
N GLU A 34 12.83 12.91 1.48
CA GLU A 34 12.97 13.87 2.59
C GLU A 34 13.69 13.27 3.82
N ALA A 35 13.64 11.94 3.99
CA ALA A 35 14.19 11.24 5.16
C ALA A 35 15.62 10.70 4.95
N ARG A 36 16.35 11.15 3.93
CA ARG A 36 17.68 10.60 3.58
C ARG A 36 18.69 10.73 4.71
N ASP A 37 18.67 11.86 5.40
CA ASP A 37 19.61 12.18 6.47
C ASP A 37 19.09 11.79 7.86
N LEU A 38 17.91 11.15 7.93
CA LEU A 38 17.34 10.66 9.17
C LEU A 38 17.66 9.18 9.37
N SER A 39 18.00 8.82 10.60
CA SER A 39 18.26 7.43 10.99
C SER A 39 17.55 7.05 12.27
N GLY A 40 17.40 5.75 12.51
CA GLY A 40 16.90 5.19 13.76
C GLY A 40 15.55 5.81 14.18
N ARG A 41 15.49 6.25 15.44
CA ARG A 41 14.27 6.77 16.08
C ARG A 41 13.68 7.99 15.35
N ASP A 42 14.50 8.90 14.86
CA ASP A 42 14.03 10.11 14.19
C ASP A 42 13.36 9.77 12.86
N ARG A 43 13.89 8.80 12.11
CA ARG A 43 13.29 8.30 10.87
C ARG A 43 11.94 7.62 11.12
N SER A 44 11.87 6.76 12.15
CA SER A 44 10.63 6.08 12.53
C SER A 44 9.55 7.08 12.99
N PHE A 45 9.94 8.07 13.80
CA PHE A 45 9.04 9.12 14.25
C PHE A 45 8.54 9.99 13.08
N ALA A 46 9.43 10.41 12.18
CA ALA A 46 9.05 11.19 11.00
C ALA A 46 8.07 10.42 10.11
N MET A 47 8.29 9.12 9.93
CA MET A 47 7.41 8.25 9.14
C MET A 47 6.03 8.13 9.79
N ALA A 48 5.98 7.80 11.09
CA ALA A 48 4.72 7.67 11.83
C ALA A 48 3.91 8.97 11.80
N LEU A 49 4.57 10.12 11.97
CA LEU A 49 3.93 11.43 11.94
C LEU A 49 3.42 11.80 10.55
N ALA A 50 4.24 11.61 9.51
CA ALA A 50 3.87 11.97 8.14
C ALA A 50 2.74 11.06 7.62
N TYR A 51 2.89 9.75 7.75
CA TYR A 51 1.90 8.78 7.28
C TYR A 51 0.61 8.86 8.08
N GLY A 52 0.70 9.04 9.39
CA GLY A 52 -0.46 9.27 10.24
C GLY A 52 -1.23 10.53 9.87
N ALA A 53 -0.54 11.63 9.57
CA ALA A 53 -1.18 12.87 9.12
C ALA A 53 -1.85 12.71 7.74
N VAL A 54 -1.25 11.95 6.83
CA VAL A 54 -1.84 11.62 5.53
C VAL A 54 -3.05 10.70 5.71
N GLN A 55 -2.91 9.67 6.53
CA GLN A 55 -3.96 8.69 6.82
C GLN A 55 -5.18 9.34 7.47
N ARG A 56 -4.97 10.20 8.47
CA ARG A 56 -6.02 10.85 9.28
C ARG A 56 -6.52 12.18 8.73
N LYS A 57 -6.17 12.52 7.48
CA LYS A 57 -6.47 13.83 6.87
C LYS A 57 -7.90 14.31 7.11
N ALA A 58 -8.94 13.51 6.82
CA ALA A 58 -10.32 13.98 6.94
C ALA A 58 -10.74 14.25 8.38
N THR A 59 -10.32 13.40 9.33
CA THR A 59 -10.57 13.62 10.77
C THR A 59 -9.83 14.86 11.26
N LEU A 60 -8.56 15.03 10.87
CA LEU A 60 -7.75 16.20 11.24
C LEU A 60 -8.34 17.51 10.65
N ASP A 61 -8.78 17.45 9.41
CA ASP A 61 -9.42 18.58 8.71
C ASP A 61 -10.76 18.95 9.39
N HIS A 62 -11.53 17.93 9.80
CA HIS A 62 -12.78 18.15 10.55
C HIS A 62 -12.51 18.87 11.89
N VAL A 63 -11.54 18.39 12.68
CA VAL A 63 -11.16 19.04 13.94
C VAL A 63 -10.65 20.46 13.69
N ALA A 64 -9.83 20.67 12.68
CA ALA A 64 -9.35 21.99 12.29
C ALA A 64 -10.52 22.91 11.92
N ALA A 65 -11.49 22.43 11.14
CA ALA A 65 -12.66 23.19 10.74
C ALA A 65 -13.53 23.61 11.95
N VAL A 66 -13.80 22.69 12.87
CA VAL A 66 -14.56 22.97 14.09
C VAL A 66 -13.86 24.02 14.96
N PHE A 67 -12.54 23.94 15.10
CA PHE A 67 -11.81 24.85 16.00
C PHE A 67 -11.46 26.20 15.35
N THR A 68 -11.40 26.26 14.02
CA THR A 68 -11.17 27.53 13.30
C THR A 68 -12.46 28.21 12.85
N GLU A 69 -13.59 27.50 12.88
CA GLU A 69 -14.87 27.92 12.27
C GLU A 69 -14.72 28.24 10.77
N ARG A 70 -13.78 27.57 10.11
CA ARG A 70 -13.45 27.74 8.68
C ARG A 70 -13.26 26.41 7.99
N PRO A 71 -13.75 26.23 6.77
CA PRO A 71 -13.43 25.04 5.99
C PRO A 71 -11.93 24.98 5.68
N PRO A 72 -11.31 23.78 5.68
CA PRO A 72 -9.87 23.58 5.50
C PRO A 72 -9.34 24.22 4.21
N GLU A 73 -10.15 24.26 3.16
CA GLU A 73 -9.81 24.84 1.84
C GLU A 73 -9.60 26.36 1.87
N ARG A 74 -10.06 27.04 2.93
CA ARG A 74 -9.84 28.47 3.16
C ARG A 74 -8.61 28.78 4.00
N LEU A 75 -7.92 27.76 4.48
CA LEU A 75 -6.66 27.93 5.21
C LEU A 75 -5.49 27.87 4.22
N ASP A 76 -4.45 28.68 4.46
CA ASP A 76 -3.20 28.59 3.71
C ASP A 76 -2.65 27.16 3.81
N ALA A 77 -2.25 26.57 2.69
CA ALA A 77 -1.76 25.21 2.65
C ALA A 77 -0.58 24.93 3.63
N PRO A 78 0.42 25.84 3.77
CA PRO A 78 1.44 25.71 4.80
C PRO A 78 0.92 25.70 6.24
N VAL A 79 -0.11 26.50 6.53
CA VAL A 79 -0.75 26.56 7.86
C VAL A 79 -1.54 25.28 8.12
N LEU A 80 -2.29 24.81 7.12
CA LEU A 80 -3.05 23.55 7.22
C LEU A 80 -2.14 22.34 7.41
N ALA A 81 -0.99 22.28 6.73
CA ALA A 81 0.00 21.23 6.94
C ALA A 81 0.54 21.23 8.39
N ALA A 82 0.88 22.40 8.93
CA ALA A 82 1.31 22.52 10.32
C ALA A 82 0.22 22.12 11.32
N LEU A 83 -1.05 22.49 11.04
CA LEU A 83 -2.20 22.06 11.84
C LEU A 83 -2.40 20.56 11.81
N ARG A 84 -2.37 19.93 10.62
CA ARG A 84 -2.50 18.46 10.49
C ARG A 84 -1.44 17.73 11.30
N LEU A 85 -0.17 18.17 11.23
CA LEU A 85 0.91 17.56 12.01
C LEU A 85 0.75 17.79 13.51
N GLY A 86 0.37 19.00 13.93
CA GLY A 86 0.13 19.29 15.34
C GLY A 86 -1.04 18.48 15.91
N LEU A 87 -2.16 18.46 15.20
CA LEU A 87 -3.35 17.68 15.58
C LEU A 87 -3.05 16.17 15.58
N MET A 88 -2.28 15.65 14.60
CA MET A 88 -1.87 14.24 14.59
C MET A 88 -1.12 13.87 15.86
N GLN A 89 -0.17 14.70 16.29
CA GLN A 89 0.61 14.45 17.52
C GLN A 89 -0.26 14.52 18.77
N VAL A 90 -1.14 15.53 18.88
CA VAL A 90 -1.97 15.77 20.07
C VAL A 90 -3.07 14.70 20.23
N LEU A 91 -3.65 14.25 19.11
CA LEU A 91 -4.84 13.40 19.14
C LEU A 91 -4.54 11.90 18.98
N PHE A 92 -3.48 11.54 18.26
CA PHE A 92 -3.26 10.17 17.79
C PHE A 92 -1.86 9.59 18.05
N MET A 93 -0.95 10.36 18.64
CA MET A 93 0.39 9.86 18.95
C MET A 93 0.65 9.90 20.45
N ASP A 94 0.83 8.73 21.03
CA ASP A 94 1.25 8.61 22.43
C ASP A 94 2.76 8.86 22.58
N GLY A 95 3.16 9.35 23.74
CA GLY A 95 4.58 9.62 24.06
C GLY A 95 5.17 10.90 23.45
N VAL A 96 4.37 11.71 22.76
CA VAL A 96 4.75 13.06 22.31
C VAL A 96 4.35 14.06 23.40
N ALA A 97 5.32 14.83 23.88
CA ALA A 97 5.02 15.87 24.87
C ALA A 97 4.18 17.00 24.25
N ASP A 98 3.05 17.35 24.88
CA ASP A 98 2.09 18.34 24.40
C ASP A 98 2.74 19.69 24.03
N HIS A 99 3.66 20.16 24.88
CA HIS A 99 4.37 21.41 24.65
C HIS A 99 5.23 21.36 23.38
N ALA A 100 5.85 20.21 23.09
CA ALA A 100 6.66 20.03 21.89
C ALA A 100 5.79 19.97 20.64
N ALA A 101 4.67 19.22 20.69
CA ALA A 101 3.71 19.16 19.59
C ALA A 101 3.19 20.54 19.20
N VAL A 102 2.78 21.36 20.17
CA VAL A 102 2.28 22.71 19.93
C VAL A 102 3.41 23.63 19.46
N HIS A 103 4.52 23.68 20.21
CA HIS A 103 5.61 24.62 19.93
C HIS A 103 6.21 24.41 18.54
N GLU A 104 6.60 23.18 18.20
CA GLU A 104 7.25 22.92 16.93
C GLU A 104 6.30 23.08 15.73
N SER A 105 5.00 22.78 15.90
CA SER A 105 4.02 23.07 14.83
C SER A 105 3.82 24.57 14.61
N VAL A 106 3.85 25.37 15.66
CA VAL A 106 3.85 26.84 15.55
C VAL A 106 5.11 27.35 14.84
N GLU A 107 6.27 26.81 15.16
CA GLU A 107 7.54 27.17 14.52
C GLU A 107 7.57 26.75 13.02
N LEU A 108 6.97 25.59 12.66
CA LEU A 108 6.77 25.20 11.26
C LEU A 108 5.93 26.26 10.52
N ALA A 109 4.81 26.68 11.11
CA ALA A 109 3.97 27.72 10.52
C ALA A 109 4.69 29.06 10.38
N LYS A 110 5.49 29.48 11.38
CA LYS A 110 6.29 30.72 11.30
C LYS A 110 7.34 30.65 10.19
N ARG A 111 7.93 29.51 9.98
CA ARG A 111 9.02 29.32 9.00
C ARG A 111 8.51 29.24 7.57
N HIS A 112 7.38 28.57 7.36
CA HIS A 112 6.91 28.19 6.03
C HIS A 112 5.68 28.94 5.55
N ALA A 113 4.97 29.66 6.42
CA ALA A 113 3.81 30.45 6.07
C ALA A 113 4.07 31.96 6.29
N ARG A 114 3.39 32.82 5.51
CA ARG A 114 3.49 34.27 5.68
C ARG A 114 2.75 34.80 6.91
N GLY A 115 2.02 33.92 7.60
CA GLY A 115 1.22 34.24 8.78
C GLY A 115 0.55 32.98 9.31
N GLY A 116 -0.40 33.12 10.26
CA GLY A 116 -1.22 32.01 10.76
C GLY A 116 -0.61 31.22 11.93
N SER A 117 0.60 31.50 12.37
CA SER A 117 1.20 30.82 13.53
C SER A 117 0.41 31.00 14.83
N GLY A 118 -0.24 32.18 15.00
CA GLY A 118 -1.18 32.43 16.09
C GLY A 118 -2.40 31.54 16.05
N LEU A 119 -2.95 31.31 14.83
CA LEU A 119 -4.06 30.37 14.61
C LEU A 119 -3.65 28.94 14.98
N VAL A 120 -2.49 28.49 14.50
CA VAL A 120 -1.95 27.15 14.85
C VAL A 120 -1.84 26.98 16.35
N ASN A 121 -1.28 27.97 17.08
CA ASN A 121 -1.17 27.91 18.53
C ASN A 121 -2.56 27.84 19.21
N ALA A 122 -3.52 28.67 18.79
CA ALA A 122 -4.87 28.69 19.36
C ALA A 122 -5.60 27.37 19.17
N VAL A 123 -5.59 26.83 17.93
CA VAL A 123 -6.22 25.57 17.58
C VAL A 123 -5.60 24.39 18.35
N LEU A 124 -4.28 24.27 18.38
CA LEU A 124 -3.62 23.15 19.07
C LEU A 124 -3.81 23.22 20.58
N ARG A 125 -3.80 24.39 21.20
CA ARG A 125 -4.15 24.54 22.62
C ARG A 125 -5.60 24.18 22.93
N ARG A 126 -6.53 24.46 22.03
CA ARG A 126 -7.92 24.03 22.13
C ARG A 126 -8.02 22.51 21.96
N ALA A 127 -7.29 21.94 20.99
CA ALA A 127 -7.27 20.49 20.74
C ALA A 127 -6.75 19.69 21.93
N LEU A 128 -5.79 20.22 22.70
CA LEU A 128 -5.31 19.59 23.94
C LEU A 128 -6.41 19.44 25.00
N ARG A 129 -7.37 20.38 25.04
CA ARG A 129 -8.45 20.38 26.04
C ARG A 129 -9.70 19.62 25.59
N GLU A 130 -10.05 19.73 24.32
CA GLU A 130 -11.36 19.36 23.79
C GLU A 130 -11.28 18.36 22.63
N GLY A 131 -10.09 18.21 22.04
CA GLY A 131 -9.95 17.49 20.76
C GLY A 131 -10.16 15.99 20.85
N ARG A 132 -9.72 15.34 21.92
CA ARG A 132 -9.93 13.89 22.11
C ARG A 132 -11.40 13.56 22.33
N ASP A 133 -12.12 14.39 23.09
CA ASP A 133 -13.56 14.22 23.30
C ASP A 133 -14.33 14.46 22.00
N LEU A 134 -13.94 15.48 21.23
CA LEU A 134 -14.53 15.74 19.91
C LEU A 134 -14.36 14.54 18.96
N VAL A 135 -13.16 13.96 18.90
CA VAL A 135 -12.90 12.78 18.05
C VAL A 135 -13.65 11.55 18.56
N ALA A 136 -13.70 11.32 19.87
CA ALA A 136 -14.44 10.22 20.48
C ALA A 136 -15.95 10.29 20.24
N ALA A 137 -16.51 11.51 20.12
CA ALA A 137 -17.92 11.75 19.85
C ALA A 137 -18.31 11.60 18.36
N LEU A 138 -17.35 11.37 17.45
CA LEU A 138 -17.65 11.14 16.04
C LEU A 138 -18.43 9.86 15.85
N ASP A 139 -19.54 9.96 15.13
CA ASP A 139 -20.40 8.83 14.77
C ASP A 139 -19.97 8.19 13.42
N ASP A 140 -20.42 6.96 13.16
CA ASP A 140 -20.23 6.23 11.90
C ASP A 140 -21.50 5.48 11.45
N ALA A 141 -22.66 5.96 11.86
CA ALA A 141 -23.95 5.37 11.48
C ALA A 141 -24.27 5.51 9.99
N THR A 142 -23.70 6.50 9.33
CA THR A 142 -23.85 6.74 7.89
C THR A 142 -22.50 6.77 7.17
N PRO A 143 -22.45 6.54 5.85
CA PRO A 143 -21.19 6.65 5.08
C PRO A 143 -20.47 7.98 5.26
N ALA A 144 -21.21 9.09 5.29
CA ALA A 144 -20.65 10.43 5.45
C ALA A 144 -20.02 10.62 6.85
N GLN A 145 -20.66 10.14 7.90
CA GLN A 145 -20.12 10.17 9.26
C GLN A 145 -18.89 9.27 9.39
N ALA A 146 -18.98 8.05 8.86
CA ALA A 146 -17.87 7.09 8.84
C ALA A 146 -16.64 7.64 8.07
N ALA A 147 -16.87 8.37 6.97
CA ALA A 147 -15.80 9.02 6.22
C ALA A 147 -15.00 10.02 7.07
N VAL A 148 -15.67 10.78 7.94
CA VAL A 148 -15.01 11.70 8.87
C VAL A 148 -14.30 10.96 10.00
N LYS A 149 -15.00 10.05 10.67
CA LYS A 149 -14.48 9.30 11.83
C LYS A 149 -13.27 8.46 11.47
N HIS A 150 -13.35 7.73 10.35
CA HIS A 150 -12.30 6.81 9.89
C HIS A 150 -11.36 7.44 8.85
N SER A 151 -11.52 8.72 8.58
CA SER A 151 -10.65 9.47 7.65
C SER A 151 -10.56 8.85 6.25
N ALA A 152 -11.68 8.74 5.59
CA ALA A 152 -11.79 8.31 4.19
C ALA A 152 -12.44 9.42 3.34
N PRO A 153 -12.22 9.43 2.02
CA PRO A 153 -13.06 10.20 1.11
C PRO A 153 -14.52 9.71 1.19
N ALA A 154 -15.49 10.61 1.06
CA ALA A 154 -16.91 10.26 1.14
C ALA A 154 -17.29 9.15 0.13
N TRP A 155 -16.83 9.29 -1.13
CA TRP A 155 -17.08 8.30 -2.18
C TRP A 155 -16.58 6.89 -1.82
N LEU A 156 -15.46 6.77 -1.10
CA LEU A 156 -14.90 5.47 -0.71
C LEU A 156 -15.76 4.83 0.40
N ALA A 157 -16.19 5.61 1.37
CA ALA A 157 -17.12 5.11 2.38
C ALA A 157 -18.45 4.68 1.74
N GLU A 158 -19.01 5.45 0.82
CA GLU A 158 -20.22 5.10 0.06
C GLU A 158 -20.03 3.83 -0.77
N LEU A 159 -18.91 3.70 -1.48
CA LEU A 159 -18.57 2.50 -2.25
C LEU A 159 -18.57 1.25 -1.37
N TRP A 160 -17.81 1.27 -0.28
CA TRP A 160 -17.73 0.11 0.60
C TRP A 160 -19.05 -0.18 1.32
N TRP A 161 -19.83 0.85 1.63
CA TRP A 161 -21.19 0.68 2.17
C TRP A 161 -22.11 -0.05 1.20
N SER A 162 -22.09 0.32 -0.07
CA SER A 162 -22.90 -0.28 -1.12
C SER A 162 -22.47 -1.71 -1.47
N GLU A 163 -21.17 -1.99 -1.47
CA GLU A 163 -20.62 -3.28 -1.88
C GLU A 163 -20.57 -4.31 -0.74
N LEU A 164 -20.35 -3.88 0.52
CA LEU A 164 -20.08 -4.76 1.66
C LEU A 164 -21.19 -4.73 2.73
N GLY A 165 -22.08 -3.74 2.69
CA GLY A 165 -23.02 -3.45 3.76
C GLY A 165 -22.39 -2.64 4.90
N ALA A 166 -23.25 -2.03 5.73
CA ALA A 166 -22.86 -1.04 6.74
C ALA A 166 -21.85 -1.58 7.77
N ASP A 167 -22.08 -2.77 8.31
CA ASP A 167 -21.25 -3.32 9.41
C ASP A 167 -19.84 -3.63 8.94
N ARG A 168 -19.71 -4.29 7.79
CA ARG A 168 -18.41 -4.63 7.24
C ARG A 168 -17.68 -3.39 6.72
N ALA A 169 -18.38 -2.43 6.12
CA ALA A 169 -17.77 -1.18 5.68
C ALA A 169 -17.15 -0.40 6.86
N ARG A 170 -17.85 -0.32 8.01
CA ARG A 170 -17.32 0.27 9.24
C ARG A 170 -16.07 -0.46 9.74
N ALA A 171 -16.14 -1.79 9.83
CA ALA A 171 -15.01 -2.62 10.27
C ALA A 171 -13.78 -2.41 9.38
N LEU A 172 -13.97 -2.42 8.06
CA LEU A 172 -12.89 -2.20 7.09
C LEU A 172 -12.32 -0.78 7.17
N LEU A 173 -13.18 0.27 7.25
CA LEU A 173 -12.75 1.66 7.42
C LEU A 173 -11.95 1.87 8.72
N ALA A 174 -12.29 1.14 9.78
CA ALA A 174 -11.51 1.15 11.02
C ALA A 174 -10.16 0.42 10.83
N ALA A 175 -10.19 -0.78 10.25
CA ALA A 175 -9.02 -1.64 10.06
C ALA A 175 -7.94 -1.00 9.18
N VAL A 176 -8.30 -0.29 8.10
CA VAL A 176 -7.31 0.40 7.25
C VAL A 176 -6.59 1.56 7.94
N ASN A 177 -6.96 1.89 9.17
CA ASN A 177 -6.28 2.86 10.02
C ASN A 177 -5.45 2.22 11.15
N ALA A 178 -5.50 0.90 11.29
CA ALA A 178 -4.58 0.15 12.15
C ALA A 178 -3.19 0.04 11.51
N PRO A 179 -2.13 -0.21 12.30
CA PRO A 179 -0.82 -0.50 11.74
C PRO A 179 -0.87 -1.66 10.75
N ALA A 180 -0.14 -1.53 9.64
CA ALA A 180 0.02 -2.61 8.69
C ALA A 180 0.79 -3.78 9.32
N GLU A 181 0.44 -5.01 8.93
CA GLU A 181 1.22 -6.19 9.29
C GLU A 181 2.64 -6.08 8.75
N SER A 182 3.62 -6.41 9.57
CA SER A 182 5.01 -6.49 9.15
C SER A 182 5.32 -7.92 8.70
N ALA A 183 5.37 -8.16 7.40
CA ALA A 183 5.62 -9.50 6.86
C ALA A 183 6.81 -9.52 5.89
N LEU A 184 7.55 -10.62 5.93
CA LEU A 184 8.71 -10.88 5.08
C LEU A 184 8.53 -12.22 4.38
N ARG A 185 8.97 -12.30 3.14
CA ARG A 185 9.16 -13.57 2.44
C ARG A 185 10.62 -13.93 2.40
N VAL A 186 10.95 -15.12 2.87
CA VAL A 186 12.29 -15.69 2.70
C VAL A 186 12.46 -16.16 1.26
N ASN A 187 13.63 -15.91 0.70
CA ASN A 187 14.02 -16.39 -0.62
C ASN A 187 14.60 -17.78 -0.53
N THR A 188 13.81 -18.78 -0.87
CA THR A 188 14.23 -20.19 -0.84
C THR A 188 15.30 -20.57 -1.87
N LEU A 189 15.62 -19.67 -2.82
CA LEU A 189 16.80 -19.83 -3.70
C LEU A 189 18.11 -19.43 -3.01
N ALA A 190 18.05 -18.65 -1.92
CA ALA A 190 19.22 -18.11 -1.24
C ALA A 190 19.50 -18.79 0.11
N GLY A 191 18.49 -19.36 0.78
CA GLY A 191 18.70 -20.01 2.08
C GLY A 191 17.47 -20.75 2.61
N ALA A 192 17.69 -21.53 3.64
CA ALA A 192 16.62 -22.22 4.35
C ALA A 192 15.81 -21.24 5.21
N VAL A 193 14.48 -21.42 5.24
CA VAL A 193 13.57 -20.48 5.91
C VAL A 193 13.91 -20.29 7.39
N GLY A 194 14.17 -21.40 8.12
CA GLY A 194 14.50 -21.33 9.55
C GLY A 194 15.81 -20.59 9.81
N GLU A 195 16.85 -20.85 9.03
CA GLU A 195 18.16 -20.20 9.20
C GLU A 195 18.09 -18.69 8.96
N VAL A 196 17.38 -18.27 7.92
CA VAL A 196 17.18 -16.84 7.62
C VAL A 196 16.34 -16.19 8.72
N ALA A 197 15.25 -16.82 9.13
CA ALA A 197 14.36 -16.30 10.16
C ALA A 197 15.07 -16.13 11.51
N ASP A 198 15.83 -17.12 11.95
CA ASP A 198 16.62 -17.09 13.21
C ASP A 198 17.70 -15.99 13.17
N SER A 199 18.21 -15.66 11.98
CA SER A 199 19.21 -14.62 11.80
C SER A 199 18.69 -13.19 11.88
N LEU A 200 17.35 -12.97 11.91
CA LEU A 200 16.75 -11.63 11.95
C LEU A 200 16.96 -10.93 13.29
N GLY A 201 17.07 -11.70 14.39
CA GLY A 201 17.28 -11.15 15.73
C GLY A 201 16.07 -10.39 16.30
N VAL A 202 14.88 -10.61 15.74
CA VAL A 202 13.58 -10.07 16.21
C VAL A 202 12.57 -11.20 16.32
N ALA A 203 11.57 -11.04 17.18
CA ALA A 203 10.50 -12.02 17.34
C ALA A 203 9.65 -12.12 16.06
N TRP A 204 9.30 -13.35 15.67
CA TRP A 204 8.51 -13.66 14.49
C TRP A 204 7.69 -14.93 14.68
N HIS A 205 6.67 -15.10 13.84
CA HIS A 205 5.96 -16.37 13.70
C HIS A 205 5.73 -16.72 12.21
N PRO A 206 5.50 -18.00 11.87
CA PRO A 206 5.21 -18.40 10.50
C PRO A 206 3.96 -17.72 9.97
N ALA A 207 3.98 -17.29 8.71
CA ALA A 207 2.79 -16.82 8.02
C ALA A 207 1.84 -17.99 7.74
N PRO A 208 0.56 -17.92 8.17
CA PRO A 208 -0.39 -19.02 7.96
C PRO A 208 -0.51 -19.42 6.49
N GLY A 209 -0.30 -20.71 6.20
CA GLY A 209 -0.40 -21.25 4.84
C GLY A 209 0.73 -20.89 3.87
N ILE A 210 1.75 -20.17 4.32
CA ILE A 210 2.87 -19.70 3.49
C ILE A 210 4.19 -20.12 4.16
N PRO A 211 4.76 -21.30 3.84
CA PRO A 211 5.95 -21.83 4.50
C PRO A 211 7.18 -20.92 4.46
N GLU A 212 7.34 -20.12 3.42
CA GLU A 212 8.42 -19.13 3.25
C GLU A 212 8.08 -17.75 3.79
N GLY A 213 6.89 -17.57 4.36
CA GLY A 213 6.41 -16.31 4.91
C GLY A 213 6.66 -16.19 6.41
N LEU A 214 7.11 -15.02 6.84
CA LEU A 214 7.30 -14.65 8.25
C LEU A 214 6.45 -13.43 8.57
N VAL A 215 5.85 -13.41 9.75
CA VAL A 215 5.20 -12.22 10.33
C VAL A 215 6.03 -11.78 11.52
N LEU A 216 6.45 -10.52 11.53
CA LEU A 216 7.29 -9.95 12.56
C LEU A 216 6.44 -9.33 13.67
N GLU A 217 6.83 -9.60 14.92
CA GLU A 217 6.19 -9.04 16.11
C GLU A 217 6.85 -7.72 16.57
N GLU A 218 8.04 -7.44 16.05
CA GLU A 218 8.84 -6.27 16.39
C GLU A 218 9.22 -5.47 15.15
N PRO A 219 9.48 -4.16 15.28
CA PRO A 219 9.97 -3.34 14.18
C PRO A 219 11.31 -3.85 13.63
N PHE A 220 11.39 -4.03 12.33
CA PHE A 220 12.59 -4.47 11.64
C PHE A 220 12.80 -3.66 10.35
N ASP A 221 13.99 -3.06 10.18
CA ASP A 221 14.34 -2.39 8.94
C ASP A 221 14.94 -3.40 7.96
N ALA A 222 14.07 -4.04 7.21
CA ALA A 222 14.45 -5.05 6.24
C ALA A 222 15.45 -4.52 5.20
N TYR A 223 15.28 -3.27 4.75
CA TYR A 223 16.12 -2.67 3.72
C TYR A 223 17.54 -2.32 4.18
N ALA A 224 17.75 -2.15 5.49
CA ALA A 224 19.06 -1.91 6.08
C ALA A 224 19.72 -3.21 6.58
N SER A 225 19.08 -4.36 6.41
CA SER A 225 19.57 -5.64 6.92
C SER A 225 20.58 -6.31 5.98
N ALA A 226 21.51 -7.06 6.55
CA ALA A 226 22.44 -7.89 5.77
C ALA A 226 21.71 -9.00 4.95
N GLN A 227 20.57 -9.47 5.46
CA GLN A 227 19.73 -10.44 4.76
C GLN A 227 19.12 -9.86 3.47
N TRP A 228 18.75 -8.56 3.49
CA TRP A 228 18.34 -7.87 2.27
C TRP A 228 19.48 -7.77 1.25
N GLU A 229 20.64 -7.36 1.69
CA GLU A 229 21.82 -7.25 0.81
C GLU A 229 22.19 -8.59 0.17
N ARG A 230 22.09 -9.69 0.94
CA ARG A 230 22.32 -11.07 0.44
C ARG A 230 21.18 -11.66 -0.36
N GLY A 231 20.07 -10.94 -0.57
CA GLY A 231 18.92 -11.41 -1.32
C GLY A 231 18.12 -12.54 -0.64
N GLU A 232 18.28 -12.71 0.66
CA GLU A 232 17.64 -13.77 1.45
C GLU A 232 16.20 -13.47 1.81
N LEU A 233 15.79 -12.18 1.74
CA LEU A 233 14.42 -11.78 2.09
C LEU A 233 13.85 -10.70 1.18
N MET A 234 12.51 -10.62 1.18
CA MET A 234 11.70 -9.61 0.50
C MET A 234 10.58 -9.15 1.43
N PRO A 235 10.48 -7.84 1.77
CA PRO A 235 9.27 -7.29 2.38
C PRO A 235 8.08 -7.50 1.45
N GLN A 236 7.09 -8.24 1.92
CA GLN A 236 5.91 -8.62 1.12
C GLN A 236 4.78 -9.01 2.07
N SER A 237 3.57 -8.46 1.89
CA SER A 237 2.42 -8.84 2.70
C SER A 237 2.00 -10.29 2.42
N ARG A 238 1.40 -10.94 3.41
CA ARG A 238 0.87 -12.32 3.26
C ARG A 238 -0.07 -12.43 2.06
N ALA A 239 -0.96 -11.47 1.90
CA ALA A 239 -1.86 -11.44 0.75
C ALA A 239 -1.11 -11.43 -0.59
N SER A 240 -0.03 -10.65 -0.69
CA SER A 240 0.80 -10.62 -1.89
C SER A 240 1.60 -11.91 -2.11
N MET A 241 2.01 -12.60 -1.02
CA MET A 241 2.67 -13.92 -1.11
C MET A 241 1.71 -14.99 -1.61
N THR A 242 0.45 -14.97 -1.18
CA THR A 242 -0.62 -15.88 -1.62
C THR A 242 -0.77 -15.89 -3.13
N VAL A 243 -0.58 -14.74 -3.81
CA VAL A 243 -0.72 -14.63 -5.27
C VAL A 243 0.19 -15.61 -6.01
N ALA A 244 1.48 -15.67 -5.69
CA ALA A 244 2.41 -16.58 -6.38
C ALA A 244 2.10 -18.04 -6.06
N ARG A 245 1.61 -18.34 -4.86
CA ARG A 245 1.17 -19.68 -4.47
C ARG A 245 -0.09 -20.12 -5.22
N GLU A 246 -1.00 -19.18 -5.50
CA GLU A 246 -2.17 -19.47 -6.35
C GLU A 246 -1.79 -19.74 -7.81
N VAL A 247 -0.71 -19.17 -8.32
CA VAL A 247 -0.17 -19.53 -9.63
C VAL A 247 0.33 -20.97 -9.62
N ALA A 248 0.91 -21.41 -8.50
CA ALA A 248 1.43 -22.76 -8.27
C ALA A 248 2.34 -23.26 -9.44
N PRO A 249 3.42 -22.55 -9.76
CA PRO A 249 4.30 -22.96 -10.86
C PRO A 249 5.07 -24.22 -10.48
N GLU A 250 5.23 -25.11 -11.46
CA GLU A 250 5.97 -26.36 -11.31
C GLU A 250 7.33 -26.28 -12.05
N PRO A 251 8.33 -27.10 -11.66
CA PRO A 251 9.58 -27.20 -12.41
C PRO A 251 9.31 -27.55 -13.88
N GLY A 252 9.87 -26.74 -14.79
CA GLY A 252 9.67 -26.92 -16.23
C GLY A 252 8.55 -26.06 -16.83
N ASP A 253 7.63 -25.53 -16.03
CA ASP A 253 6.57 -24.63 -16.52
C ASP A 253 7.14 -23.39 -17.23
N ARG A 254 6.52 -22.98 -18.33
CA ARG A 254 6.68 -21.64 -18.91
C ARG A 254 5.75 -20.69 -18.17
N VAL A 255 6.34 -19.72 -17.47
CA VAL A 255 5.61 -18.78 -16.61
C VAL A 255 5.65 -17.38 -17.21
N LEU A 256 4.50 -16.72 -17.33
CA LEU A 256 4.38 -15.32 -17.76
C LEU A 256 3.86 -14.47 -16.58
N ASP A 257 4.59 -13.42 -16.22
CA ASP A 257 4.18 -12.41 -15.24
C ASP A 257 3.95 -11.09 -15.96
N LEU A 258 2.69 -10.73 -16.14
CA LEU A 258 2.27 -9.45 -16.72
C LEU A 258 2.19 -8.37 -15.65
N CYS A 259 2.80 -7.21 -15.89
CA CYS A 259 2.91 -6.11 -14.94
C CYS A 259 3.88 -6.39 -13.77
N ALA A 260 4.99 -7.06 -14.03
CA ALA A 260 5.89 -7.72 -13.09
C ALA A 260 6.62 -6.79 -12.08
N ALA A 261 6.87 -5.52 -12.44
CA ALA A 261 7.69 -4.65 -11.57
C ALA A 261 6.98 -4.25 -10.26
N PRO A 262 7.71 -4.21 -9.15
CA PRO A 262 9.17 -4.21 -9.02
C PRO A 262 9.83 -5.60 -8.92
N GLY A 263 9.10 -6.72 -9.03
CA GLY A 263 9.67 -8.06 -9.08
C GLY A 263 9.44 -8.95 -7.86
N ALA A 264 8.67 -8.50 -6.87
CA ALA A 264 8.39 -9.30 -5.68
C ALA A 264 7.64 -10.61 -6.01
N LYS A 265 6.60 -10.54 -6.86
CA LYS A 265 5.85 -11.72 -7.30
C LYS A 265 6.65 -12.56 -8.29
N THR A 266 7.34 -11.95 -9.26
CA THR A 266 8.21 -12.65 -10.21
C THR A 266 9.30 -13.46 -9.51
N SER A 267 9.99 -12.87 -8.54
CA SER A 267 11.02 -13.59 -7.76
C SER A 267 10.43 -14.69 -6.89
N HIS A 268 9.19 -14.55 -6.45
CA HIS A 268 8.49 -15.60 -5.71
C HIS A 268 8.10 -16.77 -6.64
N LEU A 269 7.57 -16.47 -7.83
CA LEU A 269 7.27 -17.48 -8.85
C LEU A 269 8.52 -18.27 -9.23
N ALA A 270 9.64 -17.58 -9.44
CA ALA A 270 10.92 -18.24 -9.73
C ALA A 270 11.38 -19.12 -8.58
N ALA A 271 11.25 -18.67 -7.33
CA ALA A 271 11.62 -19.45 -6.15
C ALA A 271 10.75 -20.71 -6.01
N LEU A 272 9.43 -20.60 -6.18
CA LEU A 272 8.51 -21.75 -6.14
C LEU A 272 8.77 -22.76 -7.28
N ARG A 273 9.16 -22.26 -8.45
CA ARG A 273 9.48 -23.09 -9.62
C ARG A 273 10.85 -23.77 -9.51
N GLY A 274 11.74 -23.29 -8.65
CA GLY A 274 13.12 -23.76 -8.52
C GLY A 274 14.13 -23.06 -9.43
N GLY A 275 13.79 -21.90 -9.98
CA GLY A 275 14.67 -21.06 -10.81
C GLY A 275 13.92 -20.17 -11.79
N GLY A 276 14.65 -19.27 -12.44
CA GLY A 276 14.07 -18.28 -13.36
C GLY A 276 13.97 -18.72 -14.83
N GLU A 277 14.58 -19.86 -15.20
CA GLU A 277 14.49 -20.34 -16.59
C GLU A 277 13.03 -20.58 -16.99
N GLY A 278 12.62 -20.04 -18.15
CA GLY A 278 11.23 -20.14 -18.60
C GLY A 278 10.26 -19.13 -17.95
N VAL A 279 10.75 -18.26 -17.06
CA VAL A 279 9.97 -17.13 -16.53
C VAL A 279 10.15 -15.91 -17.42
N VAL A 280 9.05 -15.39 -17.93
CA VAL A 280 8.99 -14.13 -18.70
C VAL A 280 8.25 -13.08 -17.88
N ALA A 281 8.90 -11.97 -17.61
CA ALA A 281 8.39 -10.85 -16.81
C ALA A 281 8.23 -9.60 -17.67
N VAL A 282 7.00 -9.06 -17.74
CA VAL A 282 6.64 -7.93 -18.60
C VAL A 282 6.46 -6.66 -17.78
N GLU A 283 7.08 -5.58 -18.21
CA GLU A 283 6.87 -4.23 -17.63
C GLU A 283 6.98 -3.17 -18.71
N ARG A 284 5.95 -2.32 -18.84
CA ARG A 284 5.89 -1.30 -19.91
C ARG A 284 6.85 -0.12 -19.73
N HIS A 285 7.22 0.20 -18.48
CA HIS A 285 8.04 1.36 -18.17
C HIS A 285 9.53 1.01 -18.04
N PRO A 286 10.43 1.55 -18.89
CA PRO A 286 11.85 1.19 -18.84
C PRO A 286 12.51 1.40 -17.48
N GLY A 287 12.12 2.45 -16.73
CA GLY A 287 12.62 2.71 -15.38
C GLY A 287 12.22 1.64 -14.37
N ARG A 288 10.98 1.17 -14.44
CA ARG A 288 10.49 0.08 -13.57
C ARG A 288 11.06 -1.27 -13.99
N ALA A 289 11.26 -1.49 -15.29
CA ALA A 289 11.93 -2.70 -15.79
C ALA A 289 13.40 -2.78 -15.31
N ARG A 290 14.10 -1.65 -15.17
CA ARG A 290 15.42 -1.64 -14.52
C ARG A 290 15.35 -2.07 -13.05
N ALA A 291 14.38 -1.54 -12.30
CA ALA A 291 14.16 -1.95 -10.91
C ALA A 291 13.79 -3.44 -10.80
N LEU A 292 12.96 -3.95 -11.71
CA LEU A 292 12.64 -5.38 -11.80
C LEU A 292 13.90 -6.23 -12.01
N ARG A 293 14.77 -5.89 -12.97
CA ARG A 293 16.04 -6.61 -13.19
C ARG A 293 16.92 -6.59 -11.95
N ALA A 294 17.09 -5.43 -11.31
CA ALA A 294 17.87 -5.33 -10.07
C ALA A 294 17.28 -6.19 -8.93
N THR A 295 15.95 -6.26 -8.82
CA THR A 295 15.29 -7.15 -7.85
C THR A 295 15.57 -8.61 -8.16
N LEU A 296 15.43 -9.04 -9.41
CA LEU A 296 15.68 -10.44 -9.82
C LEU A 296 17.14 -10.83 -9.59
N GLU A 297 18.09 -9.95 -9.93
CA GLU A 297 19.52 -10.16 -9.66
C GLU A 297 19.79 -10.32 -8.17
N ARG A 298 19.31 -9.38 -7.33
CA ARG A 298 19.46 -9.45 -5.87
C ARG A 298 18.84 -10.72 -5.28
N MET A 299 17.69 -11.15 -5.82
CA MET A 299 16.97 -12.34 -5.35
C MET A 299 17.48 -13.65 -6.00
N HIS A 300 18.66 -13.64 -6.63
CA HIS A 300 19.31 -14.80 -7.27
C HIS A 300 18.44 -15.49 -8.34
N VAL A 301 17.58 -14.76 -9.01
CA VAL A 301 16.75 -15.27 -10.11
C VAL A 301 17.53 -15.19 -11.42
N GLY A 302 18.34 -16.19 -11.69
CA GLY A 302 19.00 -16.33 -12.99
C GLY A 302 18.08 -16.93 -14.06
N GLY A 303 18.29 -16.58 -15.32
CA GLY A 303 17.59 -17.18 -16.47
C GLY A 303 16.20 -16.56 -16.79
N ALA A 304 15.67 -15.67 -15.96
CA ALA A 304 14.41 -14.98 -16.26
C ALA A 304 14.58 -13.91 -17.35
N THR A 305 13.60 -13.84 -18.26
CA THR A 305 13.56 -12.83 -19.32
C THR A 305 12.73 -11.63 -18.89
N VAL A 306 13.28 -10.41 -18.98
CA VAL A 306 12.54 -9.16 -18.70
C VAL A 306 12.29 -8.41 -20.00
N GLU A 307 11.02 -8.29 -20.37
CA GLU A 307 10.58 -7.60 -21.55
C GLU A 307 10.00 -6.21 -21.23
N VAL A 308 10.34 -5.23 -22.07
CA VAL A 308 9.81 -3.86 -21.94
C VAL A 308 8.75 -3.66 -23.01
N THR A 309 7.51 -4.03 -22.68
CA THR A 309 6.37 -3.92 -23.60
C THR A 309 5.06 -3.70 -22.84
N ASP A 310 4.01 -3.34 -23.57
CA ASP A 310 2.67 -3.18 -22.97
C ASP A 310 2.01 -4.55 -22.79
N ALA A 311 1.64 -4.87 -21.55
CA ALA A 311 0.97 -6.12 -21.18
C ALA A 311 -0.38 -6.35 -21.86
N ALA A 312 -1.03 -5.28 -22.34
CA ALA A 312 -2.29 -5.38 -23.09
C ALA A 312 -2.11 -5.75 -24.58
N GLN A 313 -0.86 -5.83 -25.07
CA GLN A 313 -0.61 -6.21 -26.45
C GLN A 313 -0.63 -7.73 -26.63
N PRO A 314 -1.24 -8.23 -27.73
CA PRO A 314 -1.18 -9.64 -28.06
C PRO A 314 0.27 -10.13 -28.21
N ARG A 315 0.55 -11.32 -27.70
CA ARG A 315 1.85 -11.98 -27.80
C ARG A 315 1.85 -13.00 -28.94
N ALA A 316 2.94 -13.01 -29.71
CA ALA A 316 3.13 -14.02 -30.76
C ALA A 316 3.62 -15.37 -30.19
N ASP A 317 4.25 -15.36 -29.02
CA ASP A 317 4.86 -16.52 -28.35
C ASP A 317 3.95 -17.10 -27.24
N GLY A 318 2.68 -17.27 -27.49
CA GLY A 318 1.73 -17.91 -26.56
C GLY A 318 2.18 -19.30 -26.09
N GLY A 319 1.33 -20.00 -25.36
CA GLY A 319 1.60 -21.37 -24.88
C GLY A 319 2.27 -21.40 -23.51
N PHE A 320 2.00 -20.42 -22.65
CA PHE A 320 2.42 -20.43 -21.26
C PHE A 320 1.58 -21.38 -20.41
N ASP A 321 2.24 -22.15 -19.56
CA ASP A 321 1.61 -23.07 -18.60
C ASP A 321 0.92 -22.31 -17.48
N ARG A 322 1.58 -21.27 -17.00
CA ARG A 322 1.13 -20.41 -15.90
C ARG A 322 1.22 -18.94 -16.31
N VAL A 323 0.15 -18.21 -16.11
CA VAL A 323 0.13 -16.77 -16.36
C VAL A 323 -0.32 -16.05 -15.10
N LEU A 324 0.46 -15.08 -14.64
CA LEU A 324 0.09 -14.15 -13.59
C LEU A 324 -0.27 -12.80 -14.21
N ILE A 325 -1.41 -12.27 -13.80
CA ILE A 325 -1.84 -10.91 -14.09
C ILE A 325 -2.05 -10.18 -12.76
N ASP A 326 -1.10 -9.30 -12.43
CA ASP A 326 -1.18 -8.37 -11.28
C ASP A 326 -1.14 -6.94 -11.81
N PRO A 327 -2.24 -6.48 -12.44
CA PRO A 327 -2.27 -5.26 -13.21
C PRO A 327 -2.30 -4.03 -12.30
N PRO A 328 -2.02 -2.82 -12.85
CA PRO A 328 -2.28 -1.60 -12.13
C PRO A 328 -3.72 -1.54 -11.64
N CYS A 329 -3.91 -1.24 -10.35
CA CYS A 329 -5.20 -1.14 -9.71
C CYS A 329 -5.25 0.09 -8.78
N SER A 330 -6.42 0.37 -8.21
CA SER A 330 -6.63 1.49 -7.29
C SER A 330 -5.80 1.38 -5.99
N GLY A 331 -5.41 0.16 -5.60
CA GLY A 331 -4.66 -0.11 -4.38
C GLY A 331 -5.46 0.07 -3.10
N LEU A 332 -6.78 0.11 -3.17
CA LEU A 332 -7.67 0.34 -2.02
C LEU A 332 -7.59 -0.77 -0.95
N GLY A 333 -6.97 -1.90 -1.26
CA GLY A 333 -6.67 -2.95 -0.28
C GLY A 333 -5.40 -2.70 0.53
N THR A 334 -4.53 -1.77 0.13
CA THR A 334 -3.23 -1.52 0.76
C THR A 334 -3.16 -0.20 1.55
N LEU A 335 -4.30 0.31 2.00
CA LEU A 335 -4.41 1.64 2.63
C LEU A 335 -3.74 1.73 4.00
N GLN A 336 -3.42 0.62 4.66
CA GLN A 336 -2.63 0.60 5.89
C GLN A 336 -1.18 1.04 5.62
N SER A 337 -0.55 0.44 4.61
CA SER A 337 0.84 0.71 4.23
C SER A 337 0.99 1.88 3.25
N ARG A 338 -0.06 2.21 2.48
CA ARG A 338 -0.10 3.25 1.45
C ARG A 338 -1.30 4.19 1.64
N PRO A 339 -1.31 4.97 2.73
CA PRO A 339 -2.48 5.75 3.14
C PRO A 339 -2.87 6.87 2.16
N ASP A 340 -1.92 7.36 1.35
CA ASP A 340 -2.15 8.40 0.34
C ASP A 340 -3.06 7.94 -0.80
N LEU A 341 -3.12 6.64 -1.11
CA LEU A 341 -3.94 6.13 -2.21
C LEU A 341 -5.42 6.48 -2.07
N ARG A 342 -5.95 6.52 -0.83
CA ARG A 342 -7.34 6.92 -0.58
C ARG A 342 -7.66 8.34 -1.08
N TRP A 343 -6.68 9.24 -1.10
CA TRP A 343 -6.82 10.64 -1.52
C TRP A 343 -6.48 10.88 -2.99
N ARG A 344 -5.83 9.90 -3.64
CA ARG A 344 -5.34 9.97 -5.02
C ARG A 344 -6.24 9.25 -6.02
N THR A 345 -7.17 8.45 -5.52
CA THR A 345 -8.10 7.66 -6.33
C THR A 345 -9.48 8.31 -6.33
N SER A 346 -10.26 8.06 -7.37
CA SER A 346 -11.65 8.47 -7.54
C SER A 346 -12.45 7.35 -8.19
N PRO A 347 -13.80 7.41 -8.18
CA PRO A 347 -14.66 6.46 -8.88
C PRO A 347 -14.32 6.34 -10.37
N GLU A 348 -14.04 7.46 -11.04
CA GLU A 348 -13.68 7.50 -12.46
C GLU A 348 -12.34 6.78 -12.69
N ARG A 349 -11.38 7.00 -11.80
CA ARG A 349 -10.08 6.31 -11.87
C ARG A 349 -10.20 4.81 -11.68
N VAL A 350 -11.08 4.36 -10.79
CA VAL A 350 -11.39 2.93 -10.60
C VAL A 350 -11.98 2.33 -11.89
N ALA A 351 -12.93 3.04 -12.52
CA ALA A 351 -13.53 2.60 -13.78
C ALA A 351 -12.50 2.52 -14.94
N ASP A 352 -11.63 3.53 -15.08
CA ASP A 352 -10.56 3.54 -16.08
C ASP A 352 -9.59 2.37 -15.90
N LEU A 353 -9.24 2.07 -14.64
CA LEU A 353 -8.36 0.95 -14.30
C LEU A 353 -9.02 -0.39 -14.63
N ALA A 354 -10.31 -0.57 -14.36
CA ALA A 354 -11.05 -1.78 -14.70
C ALA A 354 -11.05 -2.06 -16.22
N VAL A 355 -11.20 -1.01 -17.05
CA VAL A 355 -11.08 -1.11 -18.51
C VAL A 355 -9.67 -1.54 -18.92
N GLN A 356 -8.64 -0.97 -18.33
CA GLN A 356 -7.26 -1.36 -18.60
C GLN A 356 -6.98 -2.80 -18.18
N GLN A 357 -7.46 -3.20 -17.00
CA GLN A 357 -7.33 -4.55 -16.47
C GLN A 357 -7.98 -5.59 -17.36
N SER A 358 -9.18 -5.31 -17.88
CA SER A 358 -9.86 -6.19 -18.83
C SER A 358 -9.05 -6.43 -20.12
N ARG A 359 -8.37 -5.41 -20.64
CA ARG A 359 -7.50 -5.55 -21.82
C ARG A 359 -6.26 -6.42 -21.51
N ILE A 360 -5.64 -6.22 -20.35
CA ILE A 360 -4.49 -7.02 -19.92
C ILE A 360 -4.93 -8.47 -19.68
N LEU A 361 -6.10 -8.67 -19.06
CA LEU A 361 -6.67 -9.99 -18.83
C LEU A 361 -6.91 -10.74 -20.15
N ALA A 362 -7.48 -10.10 -21.14
CA ALA A 362 -7.68 -10.69 -22.47
C ALA A 362 -6.35 -11.09 -23.14
N ALA A 363 -5.32 -10.26 -23.04
CA ALA A 363 -3.99 -10.56 -23.58
C ALA A 363 -3.34 -11.76 -22.87
N GLY A 364 -3.43 -11.81 -21.53
CA GLY A 364 -2.92 -12.95 -20.75
C GLY A 364 -3.70 -14.24 -21.03
N ALA A 365 -5.02 -14.15 -21.18
CA ALA A 365 -5.85 -15.29 -21.54
C ALA A 365 -5.45 -15.87 -22.92
N ALA A 366 -5.19 -15.02 -23.90
CA ALA A 366 -4.70 -15.46 -25.21
C ALA A 366 -3.32 -16.13 -25.16
N ALA A 367 -2.44 -15.67 -24.25
CA ALA A 367 -1.10 -16.23 -24.08
C ALA A 367 -1.07 -17.57 -23.33
N THR A 368 -2.11 -17.90 -22.58
CA THR A 368 -2.22 -19.14 -21.81
C THR A 368 -2.55 -20.31 -22.75
N ARG A 369 -1.82 -21.44 -22.65
CA ARG A 369 -2.12 -22.63 -23.47
C ARG A 369 -3.43 -23.31 -23.06
N PRO A 370 -4.05 -24.13 -23.92
CA PRO A 370 -5.09 -25.06 -23.49
C PRO A 370 -4.59 -25.94 -22.33
N GLY A 371 -5.43 -26.16 -21.31
CA GLY A 371 -5.05 -26.82 -20.06
C GLY A 371 -4.16 -26.00 -19.12
N GLY A 372 -3.78 -24.78 -19.49
CA GLY A 372 -2.99 -23.88 -18.68
C GLY A 372 -3.81 -23.14 -17.61
N THR A 373 -3.10 -22.50 -16.69
CA THR A 373 -3.67 -21.75 -15.55
C THR A 373 -3.32 -20.27 -15.66
N LEU A 374 -4.30 -19.43 -15.47
CA LEU A 374 -4.14 -17.98 -15.32
C LEU A 374 -4.60 -17.55 -13.94
N VAL A 375 -3.79 -16.76 -13.25
CA VAL A 375 -4.17 -16.12 -11.99
C VAL A 375 -4.28 -14.62 -12.23
N TYR A 376 -5.44 -14.07 -11.89
CA TYR A 376 -5.67 -12.64 -11.84
C TYR A 376 -5.67 -12.19 -10.38
N SER A 377 -4.90 -11.15 -10.05
CA SER A 377 -4.84 -10.59 -8.70
C SER A 377 -4.84 -9.08 -8.74
N VAL A 378 -5.57 -8.47 -7.80
CA VAL A 378 -5.56 -7.01 -7.58
C VAL A 378 -5.56 -6.70 -6.10
N CYS A 379 -4.74 -5.72 -5.70
CA CYS A 379 -4.69 -5.26 -4.31
C CYS A 379 -5.77 -4.19 -4.03
N THR A 380 -7.02 -4.53 -4.30
CA THR A 380 -8.17 -3.63 -4.14
C THR A 380 -9.37 -4.35 -3.52
N ILE A 381 -10.25 -3.56 -2.92
CA ILE A 381 -11.55 -4.00 -2.42
C ILE A 381 -12.61 -3.20 -3.21
N SER A 382 -12.71 -3.49 -4.50
CA SER A 382 -13.68 -2.92 -5.42
C SER A 382 -14.17 -4.00 -6.38
N ARG A 383 -15.48 -4.17 -6.48
CA ARG A 383 -16.09 -5.15 -7.39
C ARG A 383 -15.85 -4.80 -8.85
N ALA A 384 -15.72 -3.53 -9.17
CA ALA A 384 -15.44 -3.08 -10.53
C ALA A 384 -14.08 -3.58 -11.04
N GLU A 385 -13.06 -3.64 -10.16
CA GLU A 385 -11.70 -4.09 -10.49
C GLU A 385 -11.47 -5.59 -10.22
N SER A 386 -12.44 -6.30 -9.66
CA SER A 386 -12.38 -7.72 -9.31
C SER A 386 -13.39 -8.54 -10.09
N ASP A 387 -14.55 -8.84 -9.50
CA ASP A 387 -15.60 -9.64 -10.15
C ASP A 387 -16.01 -9.09 -11.52
N GLY A 388 -16.17 -7.77 -11.64
CA GLY A 388 -16.62 -7.16 -12.89
C GLY A 388 -15.66 -7.41 -14.07
N VAL A 389 -14.35 -7.47 -13.79
CA VAL A 389 -13.33 -7.78 -14.81
C VAL A 389 -13.40 -9.25 -15.20
N ILE A 390 -13.55 -10.14 -14.23
CA ILE A 390 -13.60 -11.59 -14.45
C ILE A 390 -14.90 -12.01 -15.16
N ASP A 391 -16.04 -11.47 -14.72
CA ASP A 391 -17.34 -11.73 -15.35
C ASP A 391 -17.36 -11.33 -16.83
N GLY A 392 -16.68 -10.23 -17.17
CA GLY A 392 -16.49 -9.78 -18.55
C GLY A 392 -15.73 -10.79 -19.42
N LEU A 393 -14.66 -11.40 -18.89
CA LEU A 393 -13.92 -12.45 -19.59
C LEU A 393 -14.78 -13.71 -19.77
N LEU A 394 -15.35 -14.23 -18.69
CA LEU A 394 -16.12 -15.47 -18.69
C LEU A 394 -17.35 -15.39 -19.60
N SER A 395 -17.98 -14.21 -19.69
CA SER A 395 -19.15 -13.99 -20.57
C SER A 395 -18.80 -14.06 -22.05
N SER A 396 -17.56 -13.70 -22.43
CA SER A 396 -17.11 -13.66 -23.83
C SER A 396 -16.26 -14.87 -24.24
N HIS A 397 -15.79 -15.67 -23.29
CA HIS A 397 -14.85 -16.77 -23.49
C HIS A 397 -15.31 -18.04 -22.74
N PRO A 398 -16.23 -18.84 -23.32
CA PRO A 398 -16.79 -20.02 -22.65
C PRO A 398 -15.80 -21.16 -22.44
N GLU A 399 -14.62 -21.09 -23.06
CA GLU A 399 -13.50 -22.02 -22.83
C GLU A 399 -12.79 -21.78 -21.48
N TRP A 400 -13.16 -20.74 -20.75
CA TRP A 400 -12.60 -20.43 -19.45
C TRP A 400 -13.57 -20.79 -18.33
N SER A 401 -13.02 -21.33 -17.26
CA SER A 401 -13.69 -21.50 -15.97
C SER A 401 -12.88 -20.86 -14.85
N CYS A 402 -13.53 -20.44 -13.76
CA CYS A 402 -12.84 -19.91 -12.58
C CYS A 402 -13.14 -20.75 -11.33
N GLU A 403 -12.12 -20.86 -10.48
CA GLU A 403 -12.26 -21.36 -9.12
C GLU A 403 -12.85 -20.25 -8.21
N PRO A 404 -13.41 -20.57 -7.03
CA PRO A 404 -13.83 -19.56 -6.08
C PRO A 404 -12.68 -18.61 -5.73
N PRO A 405 -12.87 -17.28 -5.81
CA PRO A 405 -11.80 -16.34 -5.53
C PRO A 405 -11.42 -16.30 -4.05
N ALA A 406 -10.13 -16.21 -3.76
CA ALA A 406 -9.65 -15.79 -2.45
C ALA A 406 -9.84 -14.28 -2.29
N ARG A 407 -10.44 -13.86 -1.18
CA ARG A 407 -10.66 -12.46 -0.83
C ARG A 407 -10.07 -12.22 0.54
N LEU A 408 -8.96 -11.52 0.56
CA LEU A 408 -8.28 -11.13 1.79
C LEU A 408 -8.58 -9.67 2.10
N ALA A 409 -8.72 -9.33 3.37
CA ALA A 409 -8.98 -7.94 3.77
C ALA A 409 -8.40 -7.64 5.17
N PRO A 410 -8.07 -6.36 5.44
CA PRO A 410 -7.52 -5.95 6.73
C PRO A 410 -8.44 -6.24 7.92
N ASP A 411 -9.76 -6.18 7.73
CA ASP A 411 -10.77 -6.39 8.76
C ASP A 411 -10.99 -7.87 9.12
N THR A 412 -10.75 -8.78 8.19
CA THR A 412 -11.01 -10.22 8.39
C THR A 412 -9.74 -11.05 8.53
N ASP A 413 -8.68 -10.67 7.82
CA ASP A 413 -7.47 -11.49 7.68
C ASP A 413 -6.22 -10.85 8.30
N GLY A 414 -6.31 -9.56 8.71
CA GLY A 414 -5.19 -8.82 9.30
C GLY A 414 -4.02 -8.61 8.35
N THR A 415 -4.25 -8.63 7.04
CA THR A 415 -3.25 -8.39 6.00
C THR A 415 -3.84 -7.46 4.93
N ASP A 416 -3.06 -7.11 3.91
CA ASP A 416 -3.55 -6.29 2.78
C ASP A 416 -4.80 -6.89 2.13
N GLY A 417 -5.68 -6.03 1.62
CA GLY A 417 -6.84 -6.43 0.85
C GLY A 417 -6.46 -6.88 -0.57
N PHE A 418 -6.76 -8.12 -0.89
CA PHE A 418 -6.53 -8.70 -2.20
C PHE A 418 -7.73 -9.49 -2.69
N TYR A 419 -7.97 -9.40 -3.99
CA TYR A 419 -8.78 -10.33 -4.75
C TYR A 419 -7.85 -11.18 -5.60
N ILE A 420 -7.94 -12.51 -5.50
CA ILE A 420 -7.11 -13.46 -6.22
C ILE A 420 -8.02 -14.54 -6.78
N VAL A 421 -7.99 -14.76 -8.09
CA VAL A 421 -8.79 -15.80 -8.72
C VAL A 421 -7.96 -16.61 -9.70
N ARG A 422 -8.14 -17.93 -9.65
CA ARG A 422 -7.52 -18.86 -10.58
C ARG A 422 -8.52 -19.21 -11.67
N LEU A 423 -8.10 -19.05 -12.92
CA LEU A 423 -8.84 -19.41 -14.10
C LEU A 423 -8.14 -20.57 -14.83
N ARG A 424 -8.93 -21.45 -15.42
CA ARG A 424 -8.43 -22.58 -16.20
C ARG A 424 -8.96 -22.51 -17.62
N ARG A 425 -8.09 -22.71 -18.57
CA ARG A 425 -8.45 -22.82 -19.97
C ARG A 425 -8.71 -24.28 -20.32
N ALA A 426 -9.89 -24.57 -20.88
CA ALA A 426 -10.22 -25.89 -21.40
C ALA A 426 -9.28 -26.31 -22.56
#